data_3c68bc64ac86ccdfd7625e28a97b77bd
#
_entry.id   3c68bc64ac86ccdfd7625e28a97b77bd
#
_cell.length_a   1.000
_cell.length_b   1.000
_cell.length_c   1.000
_cell.angle_alpha   90.00
_cell.angle_beta   90.00
_cell.angle_gamma   90.00
#
_symmetry.space_group_name_H-M   'P 1'
#
loop_
_entity.id
_entity.type
_entity.pdbx_description
1 polymer ?
#
loop_
_entity_poly.entity_id
_entity_poly.type
_entity_poly.pdbx_seq_one_letter_code
_entity_poly.pdbx_strand_id
1 'polypeptide(L)'
;ASKKTPTFLGTWSLKYSGSSYDLIIEDPLKTQSTEKQKQFYKAYLNVNKKSVEIFNLDIFESSISFTIDGSKLGLKGTLAFSGKLADDQIQGSVKNNVNEIDAFQADRKKKDNQIERKIEKSSDLSVFYPEGAYGLIKDHAKPNAILINDATLWTCGPKGTLAEWDILFVDGKIEQVAPDITVPKGSAVVIEGAGKHVTPGLIDCHSHSAASSINEGTQYITSEVRMRDVIDPDDINIYRQLGGGLTTANVLHGSANPIGGQNAVIKLRWGKGANDLLFKNAPEGIKFALGENVKQANWTGTNRYPQTRMGVEQVIRDAFRSALDYKHSNENYLRNSKIQRTKIPPRKDLELDAMVEILEGKRLVHCHSYRQDEILMLTR
;
A
#
# COMPACT_ATOMS: atom_id res chain seq x y z
N ALA A 1 -35.13 14.16 -9.71
CA ALA A 1 -35.19 13.38 -8.48
C ALA A 1 -34.14 12.26 -8.61
N SER A 2 -33.03 12.33 -7.89
CA SER A 2 -32.06 11.26 -7.82
C SER A 2 -32.66 10.07 -7.10
N LYS A 3 -32.80 8.94 -7.75
CA LYS A 3 -33.16 7.68 -7.07
C LYS A 3 -32.08 7.38 -6.05
N LYS A 4 -32.42 7.41 -4.76
CA LYS A 4 -31.53 6.95 -3.69
C LYS A 4 -31.20 5.47 -3.95
N THR A 5 -29.93 5.13 -3.99
CA THR A 5 -29.50 3.74 -4.04
C THR A 5 -30.06 3.00 -2.82
N PRO A 6 -30.75 1.88 -2.99
CA PRO A 6 -31.29 1.13 -1.85
C PRO A 6 -30.16 0.66 -0.95
N THR A 7 -30.30 0.80 0.36
CA THR A 7 -29.29 0.39 1.34
C THR A 7 -29.81 -0.70 2.25
N PHE A 8 -28.98 -1.68 2.55
CA PHE A 8 -29.29 -2.74 3.51
C PHE A 8 -29.20 -2.29 4.99
N LEU A 9 -28.61 -1.14 5.27
CA LEU A 9 -28.39 -0.64 6.63
C LEU A 9 -29.73 -0.43 7.36
N GLY A 10 -29.78 -0.85 8.64
CA GLY A 10 -30.94 -0.67 9.52
C GLY A 10 -31.46 -1.98 10.10
N THR A 11 -32.66 -1.90 10.68
CA THR A 11 -33.36 -3.05 11.30
C THR A 11 -34.46 -3.55 10.39
N TRP A 12 -34.51 -4.85 10.23
CA TRP A 12 -35.43 -5.57 9.36
C TRP A 12 -36.21 -6.61 10.18
N SER A 13 -37.50 -6.70 9.97
CA SER A 13 -38.34 -7.78 10.51
C SER A 13 -38.28 -8.98 9.56
N LEU A 14 -37.39 -9.94 9.84
CA LEU A 14 -37.18 -11.14 9.04
C LEU A 14 -38.17 -12.22 9.46
N LYS A 15 -38.99 -12.66 8.53
CA LYS A 15 -39.99 -13.74 8.70
C LYS A 15 -39.48 -15.01 8.05
N TYR A 16 -39.35 -16.06 8.85
CA TYR A 16 -38.92 -17.37 8.39
C TYR A 16 -39.51 -18.49 9.25
N SER A 17 -39.97 -19.59 8.66
CA SER A 17 -40.51 -20.78 9.36
C SER A 17 -41.57 -20.43 10.42
N GLY A 18 -42.52 -19.55 10.08
CA GLY A 18 -43.60 -19.14 10.96
C GLY A 18 -43.21 -18.21 12.12
N SER A 19 -41.94 -17.82 12.23
CA SER A 19 -41.42 -16.93 13.26
C SER A 19 -40.90 -15.62 12.68
N SER A 20 -40.80 -14.58 13.51
CA SER A 20 -40.26 -13.28 13.11
C SER A 20 -39.06 -12.91 13.98
N TYR A 21 -37.99 -12.43 13.35
CA TYR A 21 -36.73 -12.08 13.96
C TYR A 21 -36.28 -10.69 13.54
N ASP A 22 -35.49 -10.01 14.37
CA ASP A 22 -34.91 -8.73 13.99
C ASP A 22 -33.52 -8.93 13.40
N LEU A 23 -33.39 -8.76 12.10
CA LEU A 23 -32.10 -8.70 11.41
C LEU A 23 -31.61 -7.25 11.47
N ILE A 24 -30.45 -7.04 12.07
CA ILE A 24 -29.83 -5.72 12.22
C ILE A 24 -28.56 -5.72 11.39
N ILE A 25 -28.45 -4.73 10.50
CA ILE A 25 -27.27 -4.54 9.62
C ILE A 25 -26.71 -3.14 9.89
N GLU A 26 -25.48 -3.08 10.37
CA GLU A 26 -24.80 -1.87 10.81
C GLU A 26 -23.70 -1.40 9.85
N ASP A 27 -23.43 -0.08 9.88
CA ASP A 27 -22.41 0.56 9.08
C ASP A 27 -21.00 0.19 9.55
N PRO A 28 -20.11 -0.24 8.69
CA PRO A 28 -18.73 -0.58 9.01
C PRO A 28 -17.89 0.62 9.50
N LEU A 29 -18.29 1.86 9.23
CA LEU A 29 -17.56 3.08 9.64
C LEU A 29 -17.54 3.33 11.15
N LYS A 30 -18.26 2.57 11.95
CA LYS A 30 -18.19 2.66 13.42
C LYS A 30 -17.12 1.78 14.06
N THR A 31 -16.41 0.99 13.29
CA THR A 31 -15.25 0.22 13.75
C THR A 31 -14.02 0.65 12.97
N GLN A 32 -13.07 1.31 13.65
CA GLN A 32 -11.77 1.70 13.11
C GLN A 32 -11.02 0.47 12.59
N SER A 33 -10.83 0.38 11.27
CA SER A 33 -9.76 -0.39 10.66
C SER A 33 -9.39 0.22 9.30
N THR A 34 -8.13 0.59 9.21
CA THR A 34 -7.43 1.17 8.07
C THR A 34 -7.04 0.07 7.09
N GLU A 35 -7.97 -0.44 6.30
CA GLU A 35 -7.62 -1.21 5.10
C GLU A 35 -8.67 -1.04 4.02
N LYS A 36 -8.22 -0.86 2.80
CA LYS A 36 -9.00 -0.53 1.60
C LYS A 36 -10.07 -1.59 1.29
N GLN A 37 -11.33 -1.15 1.34
CA GLN A 37 -12.43 -1.50 0.45
C GLN A 37 -12.79 -2.97 0.19
N LYS A 38 -13.28 -3.67 1.19
CA LYS A 38 -14.59 -4.31 1.14
C LYS A 38 -15.42 -3.64 2.22
N GLN A 39 -16.61 -3.13 1.88
CA GLN A 39 -17.55 -2.66 2.89
C GLN A 39 -17.94 -3.86 3.76
N PHE A 40 -17.29 -4.00 4.92
CA PHE A 40 -17.61 -5.07 5.86
C PHE A 40 -18.79 -4.62 6.70
N TYR A 41 -20.00 -4.97 6.28
CA TYR A 41 -21.17 -4.81 7.12
C TYR A 41 -21.06 -5.73 8.33
N LYS A 42 -21.48 -5.26 9.50
CA LYS A 42 -21.78 -6.11 10.65
C LYS A 42 -23.27 -6.37 10.66
N ALA A 43 -23.63 -7.63 10.83
CA ALA A 43 -25.03 -8.01 10.98
C ALA A 43 -25.20 -9.05 12.07
N TYR A 44 -26.34 -9.01 12.73
CA TYR A 44 -26.76 -9.99 13.71
C TYR A 44 -28.28 -10.14 13.72
N LEU A 45 -28.72 -11.28 14.21
CA LEU A 45 -30.13 -11.60 14.34
C LEU A 45 -30.51 -11.58 15.83
N ASN A 46 -31.54 -10.80 16.19
CA ASN A 46 -32.09 -10.84 17.54
C ASN A 46 -33.15 -11.92 17.65
N VAL A 47 -32.90 -12.89 18.51
CA VAL A 47 -33.81 -14.01 18.83
C VAL A 47 -34.09 -13.97 20.32
N ASN A 48 -35.34 -13.76 20.74
CA ASN A 48 -35.75 -13.70 22.14
C ASN A 48 -34.87 -12.78 22.98
N LYS A 49 -34.57 -11.56 22.48
CA LYS A 49 -33.69 -10.54 23.10
C LYS A 49 -32.22 -10.94 23.23
N LYS A 50 -31.78 -12.03 22.60
CA LYS A 50 -30.38 -12.42 22.51
C LYS A 50 -29.87 -12.16 21.11
N SER A 51 -28.69 -11.58 20.99
CA SER A 51 -28.00 -11.42 19.73
C SER A 51 -27.40 -12.73 19.27
N VAL A 52 -27.69 -13.12 18.05
CA VAL A 52 -27.15 -14.32 17.38
C VAL A 52 -26.25 -13.85 16.25
N GLU A 53 -25.05 -14.36 16.23
CA GLU A 53 -24.04 -14.01 15.24
C GLU A 53 -24.40 -14.57 13.85
N ILE A 54 -24.13 -13.76 12.83
CA ILE A 54 -24.28 -14.10 11.41
C ILE A 54 -22.90 -14.36 10.84
N PHE A 55 -22.75 -15.41 10.05
CA PHE A 55 -21.52 -15.80 9.39
C PHE A 55 -21.62 -15.61 7.87
N ASN A 56 -20.49 -15.46 7.20
CA ASN A 56 -20.40 -15.36 5.73
C ASN A 56 -21.34 -14.30 5.14
N LEU A 57 -21.46 -13.14 5.81
CA LEU A 57 -22.26 -12.04 5.30
C LEU A 57 -21.60 -11.48 4.03
N ASP A 58 -22.33 -11.50 2.94
CA ASP A 58 -21.95 -10.85 1.69
C ASP A 58 -23.10 -9.97 1.19
N ILE A 59 -22.77 -8.73 0.85
CA ILE A 59 -23.71 -7.75 0.31
C ILE A 59 -23.10 -7.18 -0.96
N PHE A 60 -23.77 -7.44 -2.08
CA PHE A 60 -23.35 -6.95 -3.37
C PHE A 60 -24.54 -6.34 -4.12
N GLU A 61 -24.45 -5.06 -4.48
CA GLU A 61 -25.53 -4.29 -5.13
C GLU A 61 -26.86 -4.38 -4.37
N SER A 62 -27.83 -5.11 -4.94
CA SER A 62 -29.15 -5.35 -4.34
C SER A 62 -29.29 -6.74 -3.72
N SER A 63 -28.21 -7.51 -3.64
CA SER A 63 -28.21 -8.90 -3.14
C SER A 63 -27.57 -8.96 -1.76
N ILE A 64 -28.10 -9.84 -0.90
CA ILE A 64 -27.55 -10.18 0.40
C ILE A 64 -27.50 -11.69 0.56
N SER A 65 -26.41 -12.21 1.12
CA SER A 65 -26.32 -13.60 1.57
C SER A 65 -25.64 -13.71 2.91
N PHE A 66 -26.03 -14.67 3.73
CA PHE A 66 -25.42 -14.96 5.02
C PHE A 66 -25.80 -16.35 5.53
N THR A 67 -25.07 -16.83 6.52
CA THR A 67 -25.33 -18.10 7.18
C THR A 67 -25.53 -17.92 8.69
N ILE A 68 -26.30 -18.82 9.28
CA ILE A 68 -26.59 -18.84 10.72
C ILE A 68 -26.65 -20.27 11.22
N ASP A 69 -26.28 -20.50 12.48
CA ASP A 69 -26.51 -21.75 13.17
C ASP A 69 -28.03 -21.91 13.46
N GLY A 70 -28.68 -22.84 12.78
CA GLY A 70 -30.11 -23.10 12.92
C GLY A 70 -30.53 -23.47 14.33
N SER A 71 -29.65 -24.04 15.17
CA SER A 71 -29.94 -24.36 16.56
C SER A 71 -30.34 -23.11 17.37
N LYS A 72 -29.88 -21.95 16.99
CA LYS A 72 -30.25 -20.65 17.59
C LYS A 72 -31.69 -20.23 17.28
N LEU A 73 -32.26 -20.79 16.24
CA LEU A 73 -33.67 -20.60 15.82
C LEU A 73 -34.57 -21.80 16.18
N GLY A 74 -34.04 -22.79 16.91
CA GLY A 74 -34.74 -24.02 17.20
C GLY A 74 -34.81 -25.03 16.02
N LEU A 75 -33.99 -24.82 15.01
CA LEU A 75 -33.91 -25.65 13.80
C LEU A 75 -32.58 -26.43 13.77
N LYS A 76 -32.51 -27.50 12.96
CA LYS A 76 -31.29 -28.32 12.88
C LYS A 76 -30.34 -27.78 11.79
N GLY A 77 -29.04 -27.76 12.10
CA GLY A 77 -27.97 -27.51 11.14
C GLY A 77 -27.76 -26.05 10.77
N THR A 78 -26.99 -25.80 9.73
CA THR A 78 -26.70 -24.45 9.24
C THR A 78 -27.77 -24.03 8.23
N LEU A 79 -28.23 -22.79 8.34
CA LEU A 79 -29.18 -22.17 7.42
C LEU A 79 -28.48 -21.11 6.59
N ALA A 80 -28.56 -21.23 5.27
CA ALA A 80 -27.99 -20.27 4.31
C ALA A 80 -29.08 -19.41 3.70
N PHE A 81 -29.07 -18.13 3.99
CA PHE A 81 -29.99 -17.12 3.48
C PHE A 81 -29.42 -16.47 2.23
N SER A 82 -30.27 -16.28 1.20
CA SER A 82 -29.92 -15.52 0.00
C SER A 82 -31.15 -14.75 -0.47
N GLY A 83 -31.02 -13.42 -0.60
CA GLY A 83 -32.14 -12.56 -0.93
C GLY A 83 -31.77 -11.33 -1.75
N LYS A 84 -32.81 -10.66 -2.30
CA LYS A 84 -32.68 -9.41 -3.02
C LYS A 84 -33.49 -8.32 -2.35
N LEU A 85 -32.92 -7.11 -2.30
CA LEU A 85 -33.56 -5.90 -1.83
C LEU A 85 -34.31 -5.23 -2.98
N ALA A 86 -35.61 -5.02 -2.78
CA ALA A 86 -36.44 -4.20 -3.63
C ALA A 86 -37.23 -3.24 -2.72
N ASP A 87 -37.05 -1.94 -2.95
CA ASP A 87 -37.59 -0.88 -2.08
C ASP A 87 -37.20 -1.08 -0.59
N ASP A 88 -38.17 -1.31 0.29
CA ASP A 88 -37.95 -1.55 1.72
C ASP A 88 -38.22 -2.99 2.14
N GLN A 89 -38.04 -3.93 1.22
CA GLN A 89 -38.26 -5.35 1.43
C GLN A 89 -37.14 -6.20 0.89
N ILE A 90 -36.67 -7.18 1.66
CA ILE A 90 -35.76 -8.24 1.22
C ILE A 90 -36.57 -9.52 1.04
N GLN A 91 -36.51 -10.11 -0.13
CA GLN A 91 -37.15 -11.41 -0.42
C GLN A 91 -36.09 -12.39 -0.89
N GLY A 92 -36.20 -13.64 -0.47
CA GLY A 92 -35.26 -14.66 -0.87
C GLY A 92 -35.57 -16.05 -0.37
N SER A 93 -34.56 -16.90 -0.39
CA SER A 93 -34.62 -18.29 0.00
C SER A 93 -33.66 -18.65 1.11
N VAL A 94 -34.03 -19.62 1.91
CA VAL A 94 -33.17 -20.23 2.95
C VAL A 94 -32.93 -21.68 2.58
N LYS A 95 -31.69 -22.09 2.52
CA LYS A 95 -31.28 -23.47 2.25
C LYS A 95 -30.73 -24.11 3.54
N ASN A 96 -31.25 -25.29 3.87
CA ASN A 96 -30.76 -26.06 5.04
C ASN A 96 -29.69 -27.12 4.62
N ASN A 97 -29.16 -27.85 5.59
CA ASN A 97 -28.14 -28.89 5.37
C ASN A 97 -28.53 -30.07 4.51
N VAL A 98 -29.84 -30.31 4.37
CA VAL A 98 -30.37 -31.40 3.53
C VAL A 98 -30.84 -30.91 2.18
N ASN A 99 -30.44 -29.69 1.79
CA ASN A 99 -30.78 -29.02 0.54
C ASN A 99 -32.26 -28.66 0.34
N GLU A 100 -33.08 -28.68 1.38
CA GLU A 100 -34.43 -28.13 1.33
C GLU A 100 -34.36 -26.59 1.25
N ILE A 101 -35.28 -26.03 0.46
CA ILE A 101 -35.29 -24.58 0.19
C ILE A 101 -36.67 -24.03 0.58
N ASP A 102 -36.67 -23.07 1.52
CA ASP A 102 -37.84 -22.32 1.95
C ASP A 102 -37.69 -20.84 1.60
N ALA A 103 -38.83 -20.15 1.50
CA ALA A 103 -38.82 -18.71 1.29
C ALA A 103 -38.66 -17.94 2.61
N PHE A 104 -38.00 -16.79 2.55
CA PHE A 104 -38.05 -15.80 3.61
C PHE A 104 -38.35 -14.41 3.05
N GLN A 105 -38.82 -13.55 3.96
CA GLN A 105 -39.06 -12.14 3.68
C GLN A 105 -38.61 -11.32 4.87
N ALA A 106 -38.00 -10.16 4.60
CA ALA A 106 -37.66 -9.19 5.64
C ALA A 106 -38.19 -7.81 5.23
N ASP A 107 -39.03 -7.24 6.08
CA ASP A 107 -39.59 -5.90 5.90
C ASP A 107 -38.79 -4.91 6.74
N ARG A 108 -38.46 -3.73 6.18
CA ARG A 108 -37.76 -2.69 6.92
C ARG A 108 -38.64 -2.18 8.06
N LYS A 109 -38.13 -2.22 9.28
CA LYS A 109 -38.79 -1.56 10.39
C LYS A 109 -38.69 -0.04 10.20
N LYS A 110 -39.83 0.68 10.21
CA LYS A 110 -39.83 2.12 10.22
C LYS A 110 -39.00 2.57 11.44
N LYS A 111 -38.05 3.46 11.20
CA LYS A 111 -37.28 4.08 12.30
C LYS A 111 -38.26 4.64 13.33
N ASP A 112 -38.23 4.15 14.56
CA ASP A 112 -38.63 4.94 15.68
C ASP A 112 -37.86 6.26 15.62
N ASN A 113 -38.57 7.37 15.76
CA ASN A 113 -38.03 8.71 15.63
C ASN A 113 -36.64 8.80 16.21
N GLN A 114 -35.67 9.00 15.32
CA GLN A 114 -34.34 9.36 15.74
C GLN A 114 -34.51 10.51 16.72
N ILE A 115 -34.02 10.32 17.94
CA ILE A 115 -33.51 11.43 18.73
C ILE A 115 -32.54 12.10 17.74
N GLU A 116 -32.99 13.20 17.12
CA GLU A 116 -32.08 14.16 16.54
C GLU A 116 -31.14 14.53 17.67
N ARG A 117 -30.03 13.84 17.79
CA ARG A 117 -28.89 14.41 18.46
C ARG A 117 -28.64 15.69 17.68
N LYS A 118 -29.09 16.82 18.26
CA LYS A 118 -28.56 18.12 17.95
C LYS A 118 -27.04 17.88 17.86
N ILE A 119 -26.56 17.80 16.66
CA ILE A 119 -25.12 17.92 16.41
C ILE A 119 -24.90 19.36 16.84
N GLU A 120 -24.46 19.55 18.09
CA GLU A 120 -23.81 20.79 18.47
C GLU A 120 -22.79 20.96 17.33
N LYS A 121 -22.96 22.06 16.59
CA LYS A 121 -21.92 22.47 15.63
C LYS A 121 -20.67 22.48 16.47
N SER A 122 -19.86 21.42 16.32
CA SER A 122 -18.51 21.42 16.82
C SER A 122 -17.92 22.71 16.30
N SER A 123 -17.42 23.53 17.24
CA SER A 123 -16.66 24.73 16.95
C SER A 123 -15.94 24.61 15.64
N ASP A 124 -16.01 25.61 14.77
CA ASP A 124 -15.34 25.78 13.51
C ASP A 124 -13.88 25.29 13.55
N LEU A 125 -13.69 24.00 13.60
CA LEU A 125 -12.50 23.38 13.05
C LEU A 125 -12.74 23.43 11.55
N SER A 126 -12.26 24.50 10.92
CA SER A 126 -12.16 24.57 9.48
C SER A 126 -11.35 23.32 9.07
N VAL A 127 -12.08 22.30 8.63
CA VAL A 127 -11.44 21.16 7.98
C VAL A 127 -10.93 21.70 6.69
N PHE A 128 -9.65 21.98 6.62
CA PHE A 128 -8.97 22.28 5.38
C PHE A 128 -8.99 21.01 4.54
N TYR A 129 -10.00 20.87 3.70
CA TYR A 129 -9.90 19.95 2.58
C TYR A 129 -8.93 20.58 1.58
N PRO A 130 -7.84 19.90 1.26
CA PRO A 130 -6.93 20.42 0.27
C PRO A 130 -7.67 20.56 -1.07
N GLU A 131 -7.73 21.77 -1.59
CA GLU A 131 -8.22 22.02 -2.95
C GLU A 131 -7.16 21.58 -3.98
N GLY A 132 -7.57 20.88 -5.03
CA GLY A 132 -6.68 20.34 -6.05
C GLY A 132 -5.96 19.07 -5.61
N ALA A 133 -4.70 18.86 -5.99
CA ALA A 133 -3.90 17.73 -5.53
C ALA A 133 -3.64 17.86 -4.02
N TYR A 134 -4.64 17.51 -3.22
CA TYR A 134 -4.62 17.35 -1.77
C TYR A 134 -3.79 18.43 -1.03
N GLY A 135 -4.23 19.71 -1.08
CA GLY A 135 -3.63 20.77 -0.28
C GLY A 135 -2.57 21.61 -0.98
N LEU A 136 -2.35 21.43 -2.24
CA LEU A 136 -1.63 22.42 -3.02
C LEU A 136 -2.57 23.57 -3.37
N ILE A 137 -2.41 24.69 -2.67
CA ILE A 137 -2.97 25.97 -3.12
C ILE A 137 -2.31 26.26 -4.47
N LYS A 138 -3.13 26.58 -5.47
CA LYS A 138 -2.73 26.72 -6.88
C LYS A 138 -1.53 27.65 -7.14
N ASP A 139 -1.15 28.48 -6.22
CA ASP A 139 -0.16 29.55 -6.41
C ASP A 139 0.86 29.67 -5.26
N HIS A 140 1.38 28.56 -4.75
CA HIS A 140 2.65 28.67 -4.04
C HIS A 140 3.75 29.01 -5.06
N ALA A 141 3.91 30.32 -5.31
CA ALA A 141 5.13 30.80 -5.92
C ALA A 141 6.29 30.24 -5.09
N LYS A 142 7.09 29.35 -5.66
CA LYS A 142 8.30 28.87 -5.00
C LYS A 142 9.20 30.10 -4.82
N PRO A 143 9.53 30.48 -3.58
CA PRO A 143 10.48 31.58 -3.39
C PRO A 143 11.81 31.16 -4.02
N ASN A 144 12.42 32.05 -4.80
CA ASN A 144 13.71 31.78 -5.39
C ASN A 144 14.79 31.61 -4.32
N ALA A 145 14.63 32.28 -3.17
CA ALA A 145 15.54 32.17 -2.04
C ALA A 145 14.80 32.07 -0.72
N ILE A 146 15.35 31.28 0.20
CA ILE A 146 14.88 31.13 1.60
C ILE A 146 16.10 31.26 2.51
N LEU A 147 16.02 32.15 3.46
CA LEU A 147 17.00 32.28 4.55
C LEU A 147 16.36 31.77 5.84
N ILE A 148 16.99 30.83 6.50
CA ILE A 148 16.67 30.45 7.88
C ILE A 148 17.80 30.97 8.75
N ASN A 149 17.50 31.90 9.67
CA ASN A 149 18.47 32.52 10.54
C ASN A 149 18.45 31.96 11.96
N ASP A 150 19.56 32.08 12.69
CA ASP A 150 19.69 31.74 14.10
C ASP A 150 19.30 30.31 14.50
N ALA A 151 19.37 29.35 13.58
CA ALA A 151 18.96 27.96 13.82
C ALA A 151 20.10 27.08 14.33
N THR A 152 19.73 25.98 15.00
CA THR A 152 20.67 24.88 15.23
C THR A 152 20.70 23.99 14.01
N LEU A 153 21.81 24.00 13.27
CA LEU A 153 21.97 23.23 12.03
C LEU A 153 22.66 21.88 12.28
N TRP A 154 21.99 20.79 11.97
CA TRP A 154 22.56 19.45 11.99
C TRP A 154 23.10 19.12 10.59
N THR A 155 24.39 19.38 10.35
CA THR A 155 24.94 19.29 8.99
C THR A 155 25.04 17.87 8.44
N CYS A 156 25.06 16.88 9.31
CA CYS A 156 25.36 15.47 8.98
C CYS A 156 26.70 15.30 8.24
N GLY A 157 27.57 16.29 8.34
CA GLY A 157 28.86 16.32 7.71
C GLY A 157 29.98 16.62 8.72
N PRO A 158 31.23 16.90 8.25
CA PRO A 158 32.40 17.10 9.13
C PRO A 158 32.26 18.25 10.12
N LYS A 159 31.42 19.25 9.83
CA LYS A 159 31.17 20.39 10.72
C LYS A 159 30.26 20.04 11.91
N GLY A 160 29.64 18.85 11.93
CA GLY A 160 28.76 18.43 13.03
C GLY A 160 27.53 19.33 13.18
N THR A 161 27.24 19.72 14.43
CA THR A 161 26.11 20.59 14.78
C THR A 161 26.59 22.01 14.99
N LEU A 162 25.91 22.96 14.35
CA LEU A 162 26.24 24.40 14.43
C LEU A 162 25.05 25.12 15.11
N ALA A 163 25.29 25.74 16.28
CA ALA A 163 24.25 26.48 17.01
C ALA A 163 24.26 27.96 16.60
N GLU A 164 23.07 28.54 16.46
CA GLU A 164 22.88 29.96 16.10
C GLU A 164 23.55 30.31 14.76
N TRP A 165 23.31 29.46 13.75
CA TRP A 165 23.81 29.63 12.39
C TRP A 165 22.67 29.80 11.39
N ASP A 166 23.02 30.50 10.31
CA ASP A 166 22.14 30.77 9.19
C ASP A 166 22.38 29.78 8.06
N ILE A 167 21.31 29.48 7.32
CA ILE A 167 21.35 28.71 6.07
C ILE A 167 20.50 29.39 5.00
N LEU A 168 21.14 29.68 3.87
CA LEU A 168 20.52 30.28 2.69
C LEU A 168 20.34 29.22 1.61
N PHE A 169 19.13 29.10 1.14
CA PHE A 169 18.77 28.31 -0.03
C PHE A 169 18.47 29.24 -1.21
N VAL A 170 19.03 28.92 -2.40
CA VAL A 170 18.74 29.59 -3.64
C VAL A 170 18.41 28.53 -4.69
N ASP A 171 17.30 28.69 -5.39
CA ASP A 171 16.81 27.75 -6.43
C ASP A 171 16.78 26.28 -5.97
N GLY A 172 16.43 26.07 -4.69
CA GLY A 172 16.32 24.73 -4.09
C GLY A 172 17.65 24.07 -3.74
N LYS A 173 18.75 24.81 -3.67
CA LYS A 173 20.06 24.35 -3.24
C LYS A 173 20.57 25.17 -2.06
N ILE A 174 21.40 24.58 -1.21
CA ILE A 174 22.12 25.29 -0.19
C ILE A 174 23.18 26.14 -0.87
N GLU A 175 23.04 27.46 -0.77
CA GLU A 175 24.01 28.43 -1.29
C GLU A 175 25.05 28.79 -0.29
N GLN A 176 24.64 29.05 0.96
CA GLN A 176 25.54 29.47 2.03
C GLN A 176 25.11 28.93 3.38
N VAL A 177 26.11 28.63 4.25
CA VAL A 177 25.92 28.29 5.65
C VAL A 177 26.99 29.10 6.42
N ALA A 178 26.57 30.06 7.25
CA ALA A 178 27.44 30.97 7.99
C ALA A 178 26.79 31.40 9.31
N PRO A 179 27.55 31.96 10.26
CA PRO A 179 27.01 32.48 11.52
C PRO A 179 26.03 33.66 11.34
N ASP A 180 26.19 34.42 10.24
CA ASP A 180 25.38 35.59 9.91
C ASP A 180 25.33 35.75 8.40
N ILE A 181 24.15 35.75 7.81
CA ILE A 181 23.94 35.92 6.39
C ILE A 181 22.99 37.08 6.14
N THR A 182 23.50 38.12 5.53
CA THR A 182 22.70 39.27 5.14
C THR A 182 22.22 39.13 3.71
N VAL A 183 20.90 39.23 3.51
CA VAL A 183 20.27 39.24 2.18
C VAL A 183 19.55 40.58 1.94
N PRO A 184 19.50 41.10 0.70
CA PRO A 184 18.77 42.32 0.40
C PRO A 184 17.29 42.16 0.78
N LYS A 185 16.66 43.21 1.29
CA LYS A 185 15.25 43.20 1.69
C LYS A 185 14.34 42.74 0.53
N GLY A 186 13.56 41.70 0.77
CA GLY A 186 12.63 41.16 -0.22
C GLY A 186 13.25 40.22 -1.26
N SER A 187 14.57 39.93 -1.19
CA SER A 187 15.23 38.98 -2.09
C SER A 187 15.07 37.51 -1.66
N ALA A 188 14.71 37.28 -0.40
CA ALA A 188 14.47 35.95 0.16
C ALA A 188 13.27 35.95 1.10
N VAL A 189 12.65 34.80 1.28
CA VAL A 189 11.74 34.53 2.41
C VAL A 189 12.61 34.24 3.62
N VAL A 190 12.44 35.04 4.69
CA VAL A 190 13.20 34.88 5.94
C VAL A 190 12.36 34.09 6.93
N ILE A 191 12.95 33.04 7.52
CA ILE A 191 12.35 32.20 8.55
C ILE A 191 13.17 32.33 9.81
N GLU A 192 12.53 32.84 10.89
CA GLU A 192 13.17 32.91 12.22
C GLU A 192 13.38 31.51 12.77
N GLY A 193 14.65 31.15 12.93
CA GLY A 193 15.11 29.82 13.35
C GLY A 193 15.56 29.74 14.81
N ALA A 194 15.53 30.83 15.56
CA ALA A 194 15.95 30.85 16.96
C ALA A 194 15.24 29.76 17.78
N GLY A 195 16.02 28.89 18.44
CA GLY A 195 15.51 27.74 19.19
C GLY A 195 14.95 26.58 18.33
N LYS A 196 15.04 26.66 17.00
CA LYS A 196 14.64 25.58 16.09
C LYS A 196 15.84 24.81 15.58
N HIS A 197 15.56 23.58 15.11
CA HIS A 197 16.57 22.69 14.54
C HIS A 197 16.31 22.51 13.04
N VAL A 198 17.36 22.59 12.24
CA VAL A 198 17.35 22.30 10.80
C VAL A 198 18.19 21.07 10.55
N THR A 199 17.60 20.08 9.89
CA THR A 199 18.25 18.82 9.50
C THR A 199 18.11 18.60 8.00
N PRO A 200 18.97 17.80 7.36
CA PRO A 200 18.61 17.20 6.06
C PRO A 200 17.28 16.45 6.17
N GLY A 201 16.54 16.39 5.07
CA GLY A 201 15.33 15.58 5.01
C GLY A 201 15.60 14.11 5.29
N LEU A 202 14.69 13.46 6.01
CA LEU A 202 14.80 12.05 6.31
C LEU A 202 14.71 11.21 5.03
N ILE A 203 15.42 10.08 5.02
CA ILE A 203 15.40 9.10 3.92
C ILE A 203 14.91 7.78 4.47
N ASP A 204 13.80 7.29 3.95
CA ASP A 204 13.33 5.93 4.23
C ASP A 204 13.97 4.96 3.25
N CYS A 205 14.84 4.10 3.75
CA CYS A 205 15.56 3.13 2.93
C CYS A 205 14.73 1.88 2.56
N HIS A 206 13.54 1.70 3.14
CA HIS A 206 12.66 0.57 2.88
C HIS A 206 11.19 0.96 3.01
N SER A 207 10.61 1.42 1.93
CA SER A 207 9.21 1.86 1.89
C SER A 207 8.37 1.01 0.93
N HIS A 208 7.06 0.97 1.21
CA HIS A 208 6.03 0.43 0.33
C HIS A 208 4.93 1.46 0.05
N SER A 209 5.14 2.72 0.48
CA SER A 209 4.25 3.84 0.17
C SER A 209 4.42 4.32 -1.26
N ALA A 210 3.47 5.08 -1.76
CA ALA A 210 3.47 5.64 -3.11
C ALA A 210 3.51 4.56 -4.21
N ALA A 211 2.91 3.40 -3.97
CA ALA A 211 2.83 2.32 -4.96
C ALA A 211 1.43 1.68 -4.95
N SER A 212 0.84 1.54 -6.12
CA SER A 212 -0.49 0.90 -6.28
C SER A 212 -0.46 -0.61 -6.03
N SER A 213 0.71 -1.24 -6.20
CA SER A 213 0.97 -2.64 -5.86
C SER A 213 2.44 -2.83 -5.55
N ILE A 214 2.77 -3.76 -4.65
CA ILE A 214 4.15 -4.00 -4.22
C ILE A 214 4.65 -5.42 -4.52
N ASN A 215 3.79 -6.32 -4.97
CA ASN A 215 4.19 -7.71 -5.21
C ASN A 215 3.77 -8.17 -6.60
N GLU A 216 4.72 -8.72 -7.33
CA GLU A 216 4.48 -9.65 -8.44
C GLU A 216 4.96 -11.03 -7.98
N GLY A 217 4.05 -11.79 -7.37
CA GLY A 217 4.40 -12.94 -6.55
C GLY A 217 4.11 -14.31 -7.16
N THR A 218 3.64 -14.39 -8.40
CA THR A 218 3.24 -15.65 -9.05
C THR A 218 4.41 -16.52 -9.47
N GLN A 219 5.58 -15.92 -9.72
CA GLN A 219 6.83 -16.61 -10.04
C GLN A 219 7.83 -16.50 -8.89
N TYR A 220 8.85 -17.33 -8.90
CA TYR A 220 9.91 -17.31 -7.88
C TYR A 220 11.03 -16.31 -8.19
N ILE A 221 11.14 -15.88 -9.45
CA ILE A 221 12.00 -14.79 -9.93
C ILE A 221 11.12 -13.84 -10.74
N THR A 222 11.22 -12.55 -10.47
CA THR A 222 10.53 -11.47 -11.19
C THR A 222 11.44 -10.23 -11.25
N SER A 223 12.73 -10.45 -11.54
CA SER A 223 13.74 -9.38 -11.55
C SER A 223 13.52 -8.34 -12.65
N GLU A 224 12.70 -8.65 -13.66
CA GLU A 224 12.33 -7.75 -14.76
C GLU A 224 11.27 -6.71 -14.35
N VAL A 225 10.45 -6.98 -13.33
CA VAL A 225 9.41 -6.02 -12.92
C VAL A 225 10.02 -4.85 -12.14
N ARG A 226 9.39 -3.67 -12.22
CA ARG A 226 9.97 -2.44 -11.69
C ARG A 226 8.95 -1.68 -10.87
N MET A 227 9.31 -1.29 -9.65
CA MET A 227 8.46 -0.45 -8.81
C MET A 227 8.13 0.90 -9.44
N ARG A 228 9.00 1.42 -10.31
CA ARG A 228 8.75 2.68 -11.03
C ARG A 228 7.50 2.67 -11.90
N ASP A 229 7.07 1.50 -12.37
CA ASP A 229 5.92 1.34 -13.25
C ASP A 229 4.58 1.35 -12.50
N VAL A 230 4.62 1.27 -11.17
CA VAL A 230 3.45 1.25 -10.28
C VAL A 230 3.46 2.37 -9.24
N ILE A 231 4.28 3.42 -9.45
CA ILE A 231 4.26 4.59 -8.56
C ILE A 231 2.90 5.26 -8.62
N ASP A 232 2.30 5.43 -7.45
CA ASP A 232 1.05 6.14 -7.22
C ASP A 232 1.34 7.54 -6.66
N PRO A 233 1.29 8.60 -7.49
CA PRO A 233 1.60 9.95 -7.05
C PRO A 233 0.52 10.56 -6.16
N ASP A 234 -0.68 9.96 -6.13
CA ASP A 234 -1.83 10.44 -5.36
C ASP A 234 -1.96 9.74 -4.00
N ASP A 235 -1.02 8.85 -3.65
CA ASP A 235 -1.01 8.22 -2.33
C ASP A 235 -0.82 9.28 -1.24
N ILE A 236 -1.86 9.48 -0.42
CA ILE A 236 -1.86 10.46 0.68
C ILE A 236 -0.71 10.27 1.67
N ASN A 237 -0.10 9.08 1.72
CA ASN A 237 1.05 8.84 2.57
C ASN A 237 2.27 9.66 2.16
N ILE A 238 2.40 10.05 0.90
CA ILE A 238 3.44 11.00 0.46
C ILE A 238 3.31 12.31 1.24
N TYR A 239 2.11 12.87 1.28
CA TYR A 239 1.83 14.11 2.01
C TYR A 239 2.07 13.97 3.52
N ARG A 240 1.57 12.87 4.12
CA ARG A 240 1.71 12.60 5.56
C ARG A 240 3.17 12.43 5.96
N GLN A 241 3.94 11.72 5.17
CA GLN A 241 5.36 11.50 5.43
C GLN A 241 6.18 12.78 5.27
N LEU A 242 5.85 13.63 4.28
CA LEU A 242 6.43 14.97 4.16
C LEU A 242 6.19 15.80 5.41
N GLY A 243 4.98 15.78 5.96
CA GLY A 243 4.65 16.45 7.22
C GLY A 243 5.49 15.97 8.41
N GLY A 244 5.99 14.74 8.36
CA GLY A 244 6.94 14.15 9.31
C GLY A 244 8.43 14.42 9.01
N GLY A 245 8.73 15.12 7.90
CA GLY A 245 10.11 15.44 7.50
C GLY A 245 10.77 14.40 6.58
N LEU A 246 10.05 13.37 6.12
CA LEU A 246 10.56 12.44 5.13
C LEU A 246 10.55 13.10 3.75
N THR A 247 11.69 13.10 3.06
CA THR A 247 11.83 13.74 1.75
C THR A 247 12.17 12.80 0.62
N THR A 248 12.65 11.61 0.95
CA THR A 248 13.11 10.60 0.00
C THR A 248 12.73 9.22 0.52
N ALA A 249 12.23 8.35 -0.35
CA ALA A 249 11.91 6.96 -0.02
C ALA A 249 12.44 6.00 -1.09
N ASN A 250 12.99 4.87 -0.65
CA ASN A 250 13.33 3.75 -1.50
C ASN A 250 12.14 2.78 -1.53
N VAL A 251 11.35 2.83 -2.58
CA VAL A 251 10.16 2.01 -2.76
C VAL A 251 10.57 0.64 -3.28
N LEU A 252 10.41 -0.37 -2.44
CA LEU A 252 10.84 -1.74 -2.70
C LEU A 252 9.67 -2.63 -3.11
N HIS A 253 9.96 -3.60 -3.98
CA HIS A 253 9.09 -4.75 -4.16
C HIS A 253 8.90 -5.47 -2.83
N GLY A 254 7.72 -6.04 -2.58
CA GLY A 254 7.45 -6.79 -1.35
C GLY A 254 8.24 -8.10 -1.30
N SER A 255 8.16 -8.78 -0.15
CA SER A 255 8.93 -10.01 0.11
C SER A 255 8.18 -11.28 -0.29
N ALA A 256 7.52 -11.28 -1.46
CA ALA A 256 6.68 -12.40 -1.89
C ALA A 256 7.47 -13.57 -2.53
N ASN A 257 8.61 -13.27 -3.14
CA ASN A 257 9.45 -14.23 -3.89
C ASN A 257 10.94 -14.07 -3.53
N PRO A 258 11.75 -15.11 -3.72
CA PRO A 258 13.20 -15.06 -3.42
C PRO A 258 13.93 -13.94 -4.16
N ILE A 259 13.59 -13.74 -5.42
CA ILE A 259 14.09 -12.64 -6.25
C ILE A 259 12.87 -11.88 -6.77
N GLY A 260 12.64 -10.70 -6.23
CA GLY A 260 11.53 -9.81 -6.59
C GLY A 260 11.98 -8.75 -7.59
N GLY A 261 11.22 -7.65 -7.64
CA GLY A 261 11.40 -6.58 -8.62
C GLY A 261 12.45 -5.54 -8.26
N GLN A 262 12.75 -4.72 -9.26
CA GLN A 262 13.64 -3.57 -9.17
C GLN A 262 12.98 -2.45 -8.34
N ASN A 263 13.75 -1.79 -7.46
CA ASN A 263 13.26 -0.70 -6.65
C ASN A 263 13.10 0.61 -7.44
N ALA A 264 12.44 1.57 -6.81
CA ALA A 264 12.42 2.95 -7.28
C ALA A 264 12.70 3.89 -6.10
N VAL A 265 13.72 4.73 -6.21
CA VAL A 265 13.91 5.80 -5.26
C VAL A 265 13.12 7.02 -5.71
N ILE A 266 12.29 7.55 -4.83
CA ILE A 266 11.46 8.72 -5.09
C ILE A 266 11.81 9.87 -4.15
N LYS A 267 11.65 11.09 -4.63
CA LYS A 267 11.54 12.31 -3.81
C LYS A 267 10.06 12.61 -3.59
N LEU A 268 9.67 12.87 -2.36
CA LEU A 268 8.28 13.05 -1.98
C LEU A 268 7.75 14.43 -2.45
N ARG A 269 7.74 14.66 -3.75
CA ARG A 269 7.29 15.91 -4.39
C ARG A 269 5.78 15.90 -4.58
N TRP A 270 5.06 16.05 -3.48
CA TRP A 270 3.60 16.04 -3.47
C TRP A 270 2.99 16.93 -4.58
N GLY A 271 1.97 16.40 -5.27
CA GLY A 271 1.30 17.08 -6.38
C GLY A 271 2.03 17.03 -7.71
N LYS A 272 3.10 16.23 -7.84
CA LYS A 272 3.77 15.95 -9.11
C LYS A 272 3.39 14.57 -9.64
N GLY A 273 3.52 14.36 -10.94
CA GLY A 273 3.27 13.07 -11.57
C GLY A 273 4.33 12.01 -11.21
N ALA A 274 4.02 10.74 -11.42
CA ALA A 274 4.87 9.60 -11.05
C ALA A 274 6.33 9.75 -11.54
N ASN A 275 6.52 10.19 -12.79
CA ASN A 275 7.85 10.38 -13.36
C ASN A 275 8.66 11.52 -12.69
N ASP A 276 7.96 12.54 -12.18
CA ASP A 276 8.59 13.66 -11.49
C ASP A 276 8.97 13.32 -10.05
N LEU A 277 8.36 12.29 -9.47
CA LEU A 277 8.75 11.75 -8.17
C LEU A 277 10.07 10.98 -8.25
N LEU A 278 10.39 10.34 -9.37
CA LEU A 278 11.58 9.51 -9.51
C LEU A 278 12.88 10.30 -9.28
N PHE A 279 13.75 9.78 -8.44
CA PHE A 279 15.10 10.33 -8.24
C PHE A 279 16.06 9.70 -9.26
N LYS A 280 16.24 10.38 -10.40
CA LYS A 280 16.95 9.88 -11.59
C LYS A 280 18.40 9.42 -11.35
N ASN A 281 19.06 9.96 -10.34
CA ASN A 281 20.47 9.66 -10.03
C ASN A 281 20.63 8.78 -8.79
N ALA A 282 19.56 8.18 -8.31
CA ALA A 282 19.65 7.26 -7.19
C ALA A 282 20.34 5.95 -7.65
N PRO A 283 21.03 5.25 -6.73
CA PRO A 283 21.53 3.92 -7.00
C PRO A 283 20.38 2.97 -7.40
N GLU A 284 20.59 2.18 -8.44
CA GLU A 284 19.66 1.14 -8.83
C GLU A 284 19.69 0.01 -7.81
N GLY A 285 18.55 -0.61 -7.57
CA GLY A 285 18.44 -1.72 -6.63
C GLY A 285 17.42 -2.75 -7.05
N ILE A 286 17.41 -3.85 -6.32
CA ILE A 286 16.47 -4.96 -6.50
C ILE A 286 16.15 -5.60 -5.16
N LYS A 287 14.92 -6.07 -4.99
CA LYS A 287 14.47 -6.73 -3.77
C LYS A 287 14.66 -8.24 -3.85
N PHE A 288 15.43 -8.76 -2.90
CA PHE A 288 15.47 -10.19 -2.59
C PHE A 288 14.75 -10.44 -1.26
N ALA A 289 14.38 -11.68 -1.00
CA ALA A 289 13.84 -12.06 0.27
C ALA A 289 14.20 -13.51 0.64
N LEU A 290 14.38 -13.71 1.93
CA LEU A 290 14.63 -14.97 2.61
C LEU A 290 13.52 -15.22 3.66
N GLY A 291 13.62 -16.29 4.40
CA GLY A 291 12.75 -16.60 5.53
C GLY A 291 11.39 -17.17 5.14
N GLU A 292 10.41 -16.90 5.99
CA GLU A 292 9.07 -17.48 5.87
C GLU A 292 8.27 -16.92 4.71
N ASN A 293 8.55 -15.67 4.30
CA ASN A 293 7.76 -14.95 3.31
C ASN A 293 7.82 -15.59 1.92
N VAL A 294 8.94 -16.14 1.55
CA VAL A 294 9.20 -16.61 0.17
C VAL A 294 9.00 -18.10 -0.03
N LYS A 295 9.06 -18.89 1.04
CA LYS A 295 8.73 -20.32 0.99
C LYS A 295 7.21 -20.50 1.01
N GLN A 296 6.69 -21.32 0.13
CA GLN A 296 5.25 -21.45 -0.06
C GLN A 296 4.59 -22.53 0.80
N ALA A 297 5.35 -23.34 1.53
CA ALA A 297 4.82 -24.41 2.37
C ALA A 297 3.79 -23.96 3.42
N ASN A 298 3.87 -22.70 3.86
CA ASN A 298 2.96 -22.12 4.84
C ASN A 298 1.77 -21.34 4.23
N TRP A 299 1.70 -21.25 2.90
CA TRP A 299 0.67 -20.50 2.21
C TRP A 299 -0.41 -21.43 1.70
N THR A 300 -1.64 -21.21 2.09
CA THR A 300 -2.78 -21.99 1.61
C THR A 300 -3.10 -21.65 0.15
N GLY A 301 -3.35 -22.69 -0.66
CA GLY A 301 -3.82 -22.50 -2.04
C GLY A 301 -2.75 -22.22 -3.09
N THR A 302 -1.47 -22.33 -2.77
CA THR A 302 -0.39 -22.18 -3.74
C THR A 302 0.54 -23.38 -3.76
N ASN A 303 0.91 -23.82 -4.97
CA ASN A 303 1.91 -24.86 -5.22
C ASN A 303 3.18 -24.29 -5.84
N ARG A 304 3.36 -22.96 -5.79
CA ARG A 304 4.54 -22.32 -6.38
C ARG A 304 5.82 -22.78 -5.69
N TYR A 305 6.87 -23.06 -6.47
CA TYR A 305 8.23 -23.23 -5.97
C TYR A 305 8.82 -21.86 -5.54
N PRO A 306 9.68 -21.77 -4.49
CA PRO A 306 10.12 -22.82 -3.62
C PRO A 306 9.16 -23.10 -2.46
N GLN A 307 9.08 -24.35 -2.01
CA GLN A 307 8.29 -24.73 -0.85
C GLN A 307 9.04 -24.63 0.48
N THR A 308 10.37 -24.73 0.43
CA THR A 308 11.25 -24.77 1.62
C THR A 308 12.47 -23.86 1.42
N ARG A 309 13.24 -23.67 2.50
CA ARG A 309 14.52 -22.93 2.48
C ARG A 309 15.55 -23.53 1.53
N MET A 310 15.56 -24.83 1.35
CA MET A 310 16.42 -25.51 0.36
C MET A 310 16.15 -24.99 -1.04
N GLY A 311 14.86 -24.87 -1.40
CA GLY A 311 14.46 -24.33 -2.69
C GLY A 311 14.78 -22.86 -2.85
N VAL A 312 14.71 -22.06 -1.78
CA VAL A 312 15.07 -20.64 -1.81
C VAL A 312 16.54 -20.46 -2.17
N GLU A 313 17.44 -21.21 -1.53
CA GLU A 313 18.87 -21.19 -1.87
C GLU A 313 19.10 -21.60 -3.31
N GLN A 314 18.44 -22.68 -3.77
CA GLN A 314 18.60 -23.19 -5.13
C GLN A 314 18.14 -22.16 -6.18
N VAL A 315 17.01 -21.49 -5.97
CA VAL A 315 16.51 -20.41 -6.85
C VAL A 315 17.59 -19.33 -7.03
N ILE A 316 18.17 -18.86 -5.94
CA ILE A 316 19.18 -17.79 -6.00
C ILE A 316 20.41 -18.26 -6.75
N ARG A 317 20.90 -19.47 -6.49
CA ARG A 317 22.08 -20.04 -7.18
C ARG A 317 21.83 -20.22 -8.68
N ASP A 318 20.68 -20.75 -9.05
CA ASP A 318 20.35 -21.00 -10.46
C ASP A 318 20.16 -19.68 -11.22
N ALA A 319 19.56 -18.67 -10.59
CA ALA A 319 19.41 -17.35 -11.20
C ALA A 319 20.77 -16.71 -11.54
N PHE A 320 21.71 -16.73 -10.60
CA PHE A 320 23.06 -16.20 -10.88
C PHE A 320 23.85 -17.00 -11.89
N ARG A 321 23.70 -18.34 -11.92
CA ARG A 321 24.32 -19.19 -12.97
C ARG A 321 23.72 -18.85 -14.32
N SER A 322 22.42 -18.78 -14.45
CA SER A 322 21.77 -18.42 -15.70
C SER A 322 22.18 -17.02 -16.19
N ALA A 323 22.33 -16.07 -15.26
CA ALA A 323 22.81 -14.72 -15.60
C ALA A 323 24.26 -14.73 -16.11
N LEU A 324 25.15 -15.54 -15.52
CA LEU A 324 26.52 -15.71 -15.99
C LEU A 324 26.57 -16.31 -17.40
N ASP A 325 25.80 -17.36 -17.65
CA ASP A 325 25.74 -18.03 -18.96
C ASP A 325 25.16 -17.07 -20.02
N TYR A 326 24.13 -16.31 -19.68
CA TYR A 326 23.57 -15.28 -20.54
C TYR A 326 24.58 -14.18 -20.86
N LYS A 327 25.29 -13.68 -19.85
CA LYS A 327 26.34 -12.68 -20.00
C LYS A 327 27.44 -13.19 -20.95
N HIS A 328 27.96 -14.38 -20.70
CA HIS A 328 29.00 -15.00 -21.56
C HIS A 328 28.52 -15.20 -23.00
N SER A 329 27.28 -15.62 -23.20
CA SER A 329 26.71 -15.79 -24.54
C SER A 329 26.66 -14.47 -25.31
N ASN A 330 26.23 -13.38 -24.66
CA ASN A 330 26.20 -12.05 -25.25
C ASN A 330 27.60 -11.52 -25.53
N GLU A 331 28.55 -11.67 -24.61
CA GLU A 331 29.93 -11.25 -24.79
C GLU A 331 30.60 -12.02 -25.98
N ASN A 332 30.41 -13.33 -26.05
CA ASN A 332 30.94 -14.14 -27.13
C ASN A 332 30.36 -13.73 -28.50
N TYR A 333 29.07 -13.44 -28.54
CA TYR A 333 28.43 -12.92 -29.75
C TYR A 333 29.05 -11.58 -30.18
N LEU A 334 29.21 -10.66 -29.26
CA LEU A 334 29.72 -9.31 -29.54
C LEU A 334 31.21 -9.30 -29.94
N ARG A 335 32.02 -10.19 -29.36
CA ARG A 335 33.48 -10.27 -29.66
C ARG A 335 33.80 -10.95 -30.98
N ASN A 336 32.92 -11.75 -31.53
CA ASN A 336 33.21 -12.58 -32.69
C ASN A 336 32.43 -12.16 -33.94
N SER A 337 33.08 -11.38 -34.79
CA SER A 337 32.47 -10.89 -36.04
C SER A 337 32.05 -11.99 -37.02
N LYS A 338 32.71 -13.17 -37.00
CA LYS A 338 32.29 -14.32 -37.80
C LYS A 338 30.98 -14.91 -37.25
N ILE A 339 30.84 -15.01 -35.93
CA ILE A 339 29.61 -15.46 -35.27
C ILE A 339 28.46 -14.49 -35.58
N GLN A 340 28.67 -13.17 -35.48
CA GLN A 340 27.66 -12.16 -35.80
C GLN A 340 27.12 -12.27 -37.23
N ARG A 341 27.96 -12.68 -38.19
CA ARG A 341 27.54 -12.85 -39.59
C ARG A 341 26.75 -14.13 -39.87
N THR A 342 26.89 -15.13 -39.03
CA THR A 342 26.39 -16.48 -39.29
C THR A 342 25.33 -16.96 -38.28
N LYS A 343 25.20 -16.30 -37.14
CA LYS A 343 24.27 -16.68 -36.09
C LYS A 343 23.33 -15.54 -35.73
N ILE A 344 22.13 -15.93 -35.31
CA ILE A 344 21.15 -15.03 -34.70
C ILE A 344 21.69 -14.55 -33.34
N PRO A 345 21.57 -13.26 -32.98
CA PRO A 345 21.97 -12.78 -31.67
C PRO A 345 21.22 -13.50 -30.54
N PRO A 346 21.84 -13.66 -29.38
CA PRO A 346 21.14 -14.18 -28.22
C PRO A 346 19.86 -13.38 -27.97
N ARG A 347 18.77 -14.06 -27.60
CA ARG A 347 17.52 -13.40 -27.26
C ARG A 347 17.75 -12.48 -26.07
N LYS A 348 17.24 -11.25 -26.14
CA LYS A 348 17.23 -10.35 -24.99
C LYS A 348 16.28 -10.89 -23.93
N ASP A 349 16.79 -11.01 -22.70
CA ASP A 349 16.07 -11.50 -21.54
C ASP A 349 16.14 -10.45 -20.43
N LEU A 350 15.00 -9.83 -20.12
CA LEU A 350 14.94 -8.72 -19.17
C LEU A 350 15.11 -9.17 -17.72
N GLU A 351 14.72 -10.40 -17.39
CA GLU A 351 14.96 -11.01 -16.08
C GLU A 351 16.47 -11.19 -15.86
N LEU A 352 17.15 -11.77 -16.84
CA LEU A 352 18.60 -12.01 -16.78
C LEU A 352 19.41 -10.71 -16.92
N ASP A 353 18.93 -9.71 -17.66
CA ASP A 353 19.58 -8.39 -17.73
C ASP A 353 19.72 -7.78 -16.34
N ALA A 354 18.64 -7.79 -15.53
CA ALA A 354 18.65 -7.25 -14.16
C ALA A 354 19.63 -8.04 -13.25
N MET A 355 19.70 -9.35 -13.41
CA MET A 355 20.64 -10.20 -12.67
C MET A 355 22.10 -9.96 -13.08
N VAL A 356 22.36 -9.70 -14.36
CA VAL A 356 23.71 -9.33 -14.86
C VAL A 356 24.14 -7.98 -14.28
N GLU A 357 23.23 -7.01 -14.14
CA GLU A 357 23.53 -5.73 -13.50
C GLU A 357 24.00 -5.87 -12.05
N ILE A 358 23.48 -6.87 -11.32
CA ILE A 358 23.97 -7.20 -9.96
C ILE A 358 25.41 -7.73 -10.04
N LEU A 359 25.69 -8.67 -10.94
CA LEU A 359 27.05 -9.23 -11.14
C LEU A 359 28.08 -8.16 -11.54
N GLU A 360 27.64 -7.11 -12.20
CA GLU A 360 28.48 -5.99 -12.62
C GLU A 360 28.58 -4.87 -11.57
N GLY A 361 27.94 -5.04 -10.40
CA GLY A 361 27.94 -4.03 -9.34
C GLY A 361 27.14 -2.76 -9.67
N LYS A 362 26.29 -2.80 -10.70
CA LYS A 362 25.43 -1.68 -11.12
C LYS A 362 24.15 -1.61 -10.32
N ARG A 363 23.69 -2.73 -9.78
CA ARG A 363 22.45 -2.87 -9.04
C ARG A 363 22.71 -3.46 -7.66
N LEU A 364 22.20 -2.80 -6.62
CA LEU A 364 22.34 -3.20 -5.22
C LEU A 364 21.22 -4.15 -4.82
N VAL A 365 21.54 -5.16 -4.00
CA VAL A 365 20.54 -6.11 -3.47
C VAL A 365 20.06 -5.65 -2.11
N HIS A 366 18.74 -5.47 -1.97
CA HIS A 366 18.05 -5.24 -0.71
C HIS A 366 17.37 -6.55 -0.30
N CYS A 367 17.83 -7.18 0.77
CA CYS A 367 17.35 -8.50 1.14
C CYS A 367 16.59 -8.50 2.46
N HIS A 368 15.31 -8.91 2.42
CA HIS A 368 14.54 -9.26 3.60
C HIS A 368 15.06 -10.57 4.20
N SER A 369 15.33 -10.59 5.49
CA SER A 369 15.89 -11.76 6.16
C SER A 369 15.50 -11.82 7.64
N TYR A 370 15.47 -13.04 8.21
CA TYR A 370 15.19 -13.30 9.63
C TYR A 370 16.31 -14.06 10.32
N ARG A 371 17.01 -14.95 9.62
CA ARG A 371 17.88 -15.95 10.19
C ARG A 371 19.32 -15.74 9.79
N GLN A 372 20.22 -15.94 10.76
CA GLN A 372 21.67 -15.84 10.57
C GLN A 372 22.19 -16.80 9.48
N ASP A 373 21.72 -18.05 9.49
CA ASP A 373 22.15 -19.06 8.52
C ASP A 373 21.75 -18.73 7.08
N GLU A 374 20.57 -18.13 6.88
CA GLU A 374 20.11 -17.68 5.58
C GLU A 374 20.91 -16.48 5.08
N ILE A 375 21.22 -15.52 5.96
CA ILE A 375 22.08 -14.37 5.63
C ILE A 375 23.46 -14.86 5.23
N LEU A 376 24.04 -15.79 6.00
CA LEU A 376 25.35 -16.36 5.71
C LEU A 376 25.35 -17.12 4.38
N MET A 377 24.28 -17.82 4.05
CA MET A 377 24.10 -18.49 2.76
C MET A 377 24.14 -17.48 1.60
N LEU A 378 23.39 -16.37 1.72
CA LEU A 378 23.30 -15.36 0.67
C LEU A 378 24.65 -14.64 0.41
N THR A 379 25.52 -14.53 1.42
CA THR A 379 26.82 -13.85 1.32
C THR A 379 27.96 -14.73 0.83
N ARG A 380 27.75 -16.02 0.60
CA ARG A 380 28.70 -17.00 0.05
C ARG A 380 28.56 -17.18 -1.46
#